data_34a58c91a5c5768820cc76ee5c15b3d5
#
_entry.id   34a58c91a5c5768820cc76ee5c15b3d5
#
_cell.length_a   1.000
_cell.length_b   1.000
_cell.length_c   1.000
_cell.angle_alpha   90.00
_cell.angle_beta   90.00
_cell.angle_gamma   90.00
#
_symmetry.space_group_name_H-M   'P 1'
#
loop_
_entity.id
_entity.type
_entity.pdbx_description
1 polymer ?
#
loop_
_entity_poly.entity_id
_entity_poly.type
_entity_poly.pdbx_seq_one_letter_code
_entity_poly.pdbx_strand_id
1 'polypeptide(L)'
;MNRTGYLYRAALLVVLGVFLMGMGSAGSPGQGAAPSPFNAKIKDTLNNEVTITSATFDGKTTFNVYMGKGRLEIPFDTISRIEVKEGSACASIKGTGTMCNLKTNSISKIYGKLPYGIYQIALKDVMWIELTKAKQ
;
A
#
# COMPACT_ATOMS: atom_id res chain seq x y z
N MET A 1 -43.95 -21.50 -41.48
CA MET A 1 -42.50 -21.28 -41.64
C MET A 1 -42.05 -20.20 -40.68
N ASN A 2 -41.35 -20.61 -39.70
CA ASN A 2 -41.05 -19.76 -38.57
C ASN A 2 -39.77 -18.97 -38.82
N ARG A 3 -39.89 -17.86 -39.51
CA ARG A 3 -38.78 -16.90 -39.66
C ARG A 3 -38.43 -16.23 -38.30
N THR A 4 -39.35 -16.23 -37.38
CA THR A 4 -39.16 -15.67 -36.03
C THR A 4 -38.21 -16.49 -35.18
N GLY A 5 -38.10 -17.80 -35.38
CA GLY A 5 -37.20 -18.66 -34.61
C GLY A 5 -35.72 -18.42 -34.92
N TYR A 6 -35.41 -18.01 -36.11
CA TYR A 6 -34.01 -17.73 -36.49
C TYR A 6 -33.50 -16.42 -35.90
N LEU A 7 -34.36 -15.43 -35.81
CA LEU A 7 -33.99 -14.14 -35.26
C LEU A 7 -33.76 -14.26 -33.73
N TYR A 8 -34.53 -15.09 -33.05
CA TYR A 8 -34.34 -15.33 -31.64
C TYR A 8 -33.03 -16.07 -31.33
N ARG A 9 -32.70 -17.05 -32.18
CA ARG A 9 -31.44 -17.79 -32.00
C ARG A 9 -30.21 -16.95 -32.29
N ALA A 10 -30.30 -16.09 -33.30
CA ALA A 10 -29.21 -15.16 -33.61
C ALA A 10 -29.03 -14.09 -32.50
N ALA A 11 -30.15 -13.57 -31.99
CA ALA A 11 -30.13 -12.60 -30.92
C ALA A 11 -29.56 -13.19 -29.61
N LEU A 12 -29.89 -14.45 -29.30
CA LEU A 12 -29.39 -15.15 -28.13
C LEU A 12 -27.88 -15.37 -28.20
N LEU A 13 -27.37 -15.73 -29.38
CA LEU A 13 -25.94 -15.91 -29.58
C LEU A 13 -25.15 -14.62 -29.48
N VAL A 14 -25.72 -13.51 -29.93
CA VAL A 14 -25.08 -12.18 -29.82
C VAL A 14 -25.04 -11.73 -28.34
N VAL A 15 -26.12 -11.95 -27.62
CA VAL A 15 -26.16 -11.61 -26.18
C VAL A 15 -25.16 -12.46 -25.39
N LEU A 16 -25.01 -13.74 -25.71
CA LEU A 16 -24.05 -14.61 -25.07
C LEU A 16 -22.60 -14.21 -25.40
N GLY A 17 -22.36 -13.76 -26.64
CA GLY A 17 -21.04 -13.28 -27.05
C GLY A 17 -20.61 -12.00 -26.36
N VAL A 18 -21.54 -11.09 -26.11
CA VAL A 18 -21.25 -9.84 -25.39
C VAL A 18 -20.95 -10.11 -23.92
N PHE A 19 -21.60 -11.10 -23.31
CA PHE A 19 -21.33 -11.48 -21.92
C PHE A 19 -19.91 -12.09 -21.75
N LEU A 20 -19.43 -12.82 -22.74
CA LEU A 20 -18.10 -13.42 -22.66
C LEU A 20 -16.96 -12.40 -22.86
N MET A 21 -17.21 -11.30 -23.57
CA MET A 21 -16.20 -10.25 -23.73
C MET A 21 -16.09 -9.32 -22.52
N GLY A 22 -17.10 -9.27 -21.67
CA GLY A 22 -17.09 -8.44 -20.47
C GLY A 22 -16.30 -9.01 -19.31
N MET A 23 -15.84 -10.25 -19.39
CA MET A 23 -15.09 -10.89 -18.30
C MET A 23 -13.58 -10.94 -18.53
N GLY A 24 -13.10 -10.39 -19.62
CA GLY A 24 -11.69 -10.29 -19.89
C GLY A 24 -11.08 -9.13 -19.13
N SER A 25 -10.24 -9.43 -18.18
CA SER A 25 -9.42 -8.49 -17.43
C SER A 25 -10.09 -7.79 -16.26
N ALA A 26 -10.63 -8.53 -15.35
CA ALA A 26 -10.49 -8.14 -13.97
C ALA A 26 -8.98 -8.02 -13.76
N GLY A 27 -8.48 -6.81 -13.59
CA GLY A 27 -7.08 -6.55 -13.43
C GLY A 27 -6.44 -7.58 -12.52
N SER A 28 -5.23 -7.95 -12.82
CA SER A 28 -4.45 -8.84 -11.97
C SER A 28 -4.65 -8.43 -10.53
N PRO A 29 -4.96 -9.36 -9.65
CA PRO A 29 -5.10 -9.07 -8.23
C PRO A 29 -3.87 -8.28 -7.82
N GLY A 30 -4.10 -7.16 -7.16
CA GLY A 30 -3.04 -6.26 -6.72
C GLY A 30 -1.93 -7.03 -6.07
N GLN A 31 -0.98 -7.38 -6.86
CA GLN A 31 0.21 -8.08 -6.46
C GLN A 31 1.17 -7.07 -5.96
N GLY A 32 1.08 -6.81 -4.68
CA GLY A 32 1.95 -5.86 -4.09
C GLY A 32 1.58 -4.42 -4.44
N ALA A 33 2.23 -3.55 -3.78
CA ALA A 33 2.05 -2.13 -3.93
C ALA A 33 2.50 -1.64 -5.29
N ALA A 34 1.87 -0.59 -5.77
CA ALA A 34 2.36 0.19 -6.88
C ALA A 34 3.84 0.53 -6.65
N PRO A 35 4.67 0.61 -7.71
CA PRO A 35 6.07 1.00 -7.55
C PRO A 35 6.18 2.33 -6.81
N SER A 36 7.01 2.35 -5.77
CA SER A 36 7.24 3.52 -4.94
C SER A 36 8.69 3.99 -5.13
N PRO A 37 8.93 5.31 -5.20
CA PRO A 37 10.29 5.83 -5.29
C PRO A 37 11.01 5.87 -3.93
N PHE A 38 10.42 5.33 -2.88
CA PHE A 38 10.99 5.39 -1.54
C PHE A 38 11.62 4.08 -1.14
N ASN A 39 12.77 4.19 -0.48
CA ASN A 39 13.42 3.09 0.21
C ASN A 39 13.22 3.28 1.71
N ALA A 40 13.19 2.20 2.45
CA ALA A 40 13.04 2.26 3.89
C ALA A 40 14.04 1.33 4.57
N LYS A 41 14.66 1.84 5.62
CA LYS A 41 15.42 1.02 6.55
C LYS A 41 14.56 0.83 7.79
N ILE A 42 14.29 -0.42 8.14
CA ILE A 42 13.34 -0.77 9.19
C ILE A 42 14.06 -1.57 10.25
N LYS A 43 13.87 -1.18 11.50
CA LYS A 43 14.28 -1.98 12.65
C LYS A 43 13.03 -2.52 13.33
N ASP A 44 12.96 -3.83 13.48
CA ASP A 44 11.84 -4.48 14.14
C ASP A 44 12.04 -4.62 15.66
N THR A 45 11.02 -5.10 16.33
CA THR A 45 11.06 -5.28 17.79
C THR A 45 12.01 -6.38 18.26
N LEU A 46 12.51 -7.20 17.35
CA LEU A 46 13.54 -8.21 17.60
C LEU A 46 14.95 -7.70 17.33
N ASN A 47 15.12 -6.40 17.07
CA ASN A 47 16.38 -5.74 16.74
C ASN A 47 16.98 -6.13 15.39
N ASN A 48 16.20 -6.70 14.48
CA ASN A 48 16.65 -6.97 13.13
C ASN A 48 16.46 -5.73 12.26
N GLU A 49 17.48 -5.41 11.47
CA GLU A 49 17.41 -4.31 10.51
C GLU A 49 17.30 -4.86 9.09
N VAL A 50 16.42 -4.28 8.31
CA VAL A 50 16.25 -4.63 6.90
C VAL A 50 16.07 -3.35 6.08
N THR A 51 16.66 -3.34 4.89
CA THR A 51 16.49 -2.25 3.94
C THR A 51 15.66 -2.76 2.76
N ILE A 52 14.54 -2.10 2.52
CA ILE A 52 13.62 -2.44 1.45
C ILE A 52 13.55 -1.34 0.41
N THR A 53 13.22 -1.70 -0.80
CA THR A 53 12.94 -0.77 -1.90
C THR A 53 11.45 -0.73 -2.17
N SER A 54 10.99 0.29 -2.86
CA SER A 54 9.57 0.48 -3.17
C SER A 54 8.68 0.39 -1.93
N ALA A 55 9.09 1.11 -0.88
CA ALA A 55 8.38 1.08 0.40
C ALA A 55 7.02 1.76 0.30
N THR A 56 6.01 1.11 0.86
CA THR A 56 4.66 1.67 0.97
C THR A 56 4.08 1.37 2.35
N PHE A 57 3.12 2.19 2.74
CA PHE A 57 2.33 2.02 3.96
C PHE A 57 0.90 1.70 3.53
N ASP A 58 0.44 0.47 3.78
CA ASP A 58 -0.85 -0.03 3.29
C ASP A 58 -1.05 0.19 1.78
N GLY A 59 0.04 0.05 1.00
CA GLY A 59 0.03 0.22 -0.44
C GLY A 59 0.14 1.67 -0.95
N LYS A 60 0.32 2.62 -0.04
CA LYS A 60 0.41 4.06 -0.37
C LYS A 60 1.75 4.65 0.06
N THR A 61 2.10 5.78 -0.53
CA THR A 61 3.30 6.54 -0.16
C THR A 61 3.00 7.66 0.84
N THR A 62 2.02 7.42 1.69
CA THR A 62 1.65 8.30 2.79
C THR A 62 1.59 7.50 4.08
N PHE A 63 2.00 8.15 5.17
CA PHE A 63 1.87 7.60 6.51
C PHE A 63 0.56 8.08 7.11
N ASN A 64 -0.39 7.17 7.27
CA ASN A 64 -1.74 7.49 7.71
C ASN A 64 -1.88 7.20 9.19
N VAL A 65 -2.18 8.24 9.95
CA VAL A 65 -2.29 8.19 11.40
C VAL A 65 -3.46 9.04 11.87
N TYR A 66 -3.72 9.00 13.16
CA TYR A 66 -4.72 9.86 13.78
C TYR A 66 -4.03 10.84 14.73
N MET A 67 -4.39 12.11 14.61
CA MET A 67 -4.02 13.15 15.53
C MET A 67 -5.29 13.55 16.30
N GLY A 68 -5.42 13.06 17.55
CA GLY A 68 -6.68 13.17 18.27
C GLY A 68 -7.79 12.40 17.54
N LYS A 69 -8.86 13.07 17.20
CA LYS A 69 -9.97 12.48 16.42
C LYS A 69 -9.82 12.67 14.92
N GLY A 70 -8.85 13.46 14.50
CA GLY A 70 -8.61 13.78 13.09
C GLY A 70 -7.68 12.77 12.42
N ARG A 71 -7.97 12.45 11.17
CA ARG A 71 -7.12 11.63 10.34
C ARG A 71 -6.05 12.49 9.68
N LEU A 72 -4.81 12.04 9.73
CA LEU A 72 -3.67 12.75 9.15
C LEU A 72 -2.96 11.84 8.16
N GLU A 73 -2.75 12.32 6.95
CA GLU A 73 -1.97 11.65 5.92
C GLU A 73 -0.69 12.44 5.68
N ILE A 74 0.46 11.86 6.00
CA ILE A 74 1.75 12.52 5.88
C ILE A 74 2.48 11.93 4.68
N PRO A 75 2.76 12.72 3.63
CA PRO A 75 3.51 12.21 2.48
C PRO A 75 4.91 11.74 2.87
N PHE A 76 5.35 10.63 2.32
CA PHE A 76 6.66 10.05 2.61
C PHE A 76 7.82 10.99 2.29
N ASP A 77 7.68 11.83 1.27
CA ASP A 77 8.74 12.76 0.88
C ASP A 77 9.02 13.84 1.93
N THR A 78 8.10 14.05 2.86
CA THR A 78 8.29 14.98 3.96
C THR A 78 8.83 14.33 5.23
N ILE A 79 8.86 13.00 5.29
CA ILE A 79 9.25 12.25 6.49
C ILE A 79 10.69 11.77 6.35
N SER A 80 11.51 12.00 7.37
CA SER A 80 12.85 11.41 7.44
C SER A 80 12.87 10.14 8.28
N ARG A 81 12.15 10.11 9.40
CA ARG A 81 12.14 8.97 10.31
C ARG A 81 10.80 8.85 11.02
N ILE A 82 10.40 7.63 11.28
CA ILE A 82 9.22 7.29 12.08
C ILE A 82 9.69 6.40 13.23
N GLU A 83 9.32 6.76 14.45
CA GLU A 83 9.53 5.91 15.62
C GLU A 83 8.18 5.41 16.12
N VAL A 84 8.08 4.12 16.40
CA VAL A 84 6.82 3.47 16.79
C VAL A 84 6.93 2.99 18.23
N LYS A 85 5.93 3.33 19.04
CA LYS A 85 5.80 2.86 20.43
C LYS A 85 4.33 2.49 20.68
N GLU A 86 4.08 1.25 21.03
CA GLU A 86 2.78 0.75 21.55
C GLU A 86 1.53 1.53 21.06
N GLY A 87 1.21 1.42 19.77
CA GLY A 87 0.02 2.04 19.20
C GLY A 87 0.13 3.52 18.91
N SER A 88 1.29 4.13 19.15
CA SER A 88 1.57 5.52 18.79
C SER A 88 2.89 5.65 18.05
N ALA A 89 3.06 6.77 17.37
CA ALA A 89 4.26 7.04 16.60
C ALA A 89 4.70 8.49 16.73
N CYS A 90 6.01 8.70 16.52
CA CYS A 90 6.60 10.01 16.32
C CYS A 90 7.16 10.05 14.91
N ALA A 91 6.84 11.09 14.16
CA ALA A 91 7.35 11.30 12.82
C ALA A 91 8.24 12.53 12.79
N SER A 92 9.46 12.37 12.28
CA SER A 92 10.37 13.49 12.05
C SER A 92 10.09 14.04 10.66
N ILE A 93 9.62 15.28 10.61
CA ILE A 93 9.22 15.95 9.39
C ILE A 93 10.33 16.91 8.95
N LYS A 94 10.75 16.82 7.70
CA LYS A 94 11.77 17.69 7.14
C LYS A 94 11.35 19.15 7.25
N GLY A 95 12.21 19.97 7.84
CA GLY A 95 11.96 21.41 7.98
C GLY A 95 10.99 21.82 9.07
N THR A 96 10.32 20.88 9.73
CA THR A 96 9.30 21.18 10.75
C THR A 96 9.69 20.67 12.14
N GLY A 97 10.38 19.54 12.21
CA GLY A 97 10.74 18.89 13.47
C GLY A 97 9.95 17.61 13.70
N THR A 98 9.95 17.12 14.93
CA THR A 98 9.33 15.85 15.30
C THR A 98 7.93 16.05 15.85
N MET A 99 6.99 15.29 15.32
CA MET A 99 5.60 15.26 15.77
C MET A 99 5.34 13.92 16.46
N CYS A 100 4.84 13.95 17.67
CA CYS A 100 4.54 12.76 18.46
C CYS A 100 3.05 12.64 18.77
N ASN A 101 2.67 11.58 19.50
CA ASN A 101 1.27 11.27 19.85
C ASN A 101 0.37 11.00 18.64
N LEU A 102 0.96 10.46 17.59
CA LEU A 102 0.24 10.02 16.40
C LEU A 102 -0.28 8.60 16.65
N LYS A 103 -1.58 8.41 16.67
CA LYS A 103 -2.15 7.07 16.86
C LYS A 103 -2.08 6.28 15.57
N THR A 104 -1.56 5.06 15.68
CA THR A 104 -1.44 4.15 14.55
C THR A 104 -2.56 3.10 14.58
N ASN A 105 -2.88 2.58 13.41
CA ASN A 105 -3.81 1.47 13.29
C ASN A 105 -3.02 0.15 13.48
N SER A 106 -3.48 -0.73 14.36
CA SER A 106 -2.81 -2.00 14.66
C SER A 106 -2.75 -2.95 13.45
N ILE A 107 -3.62 -2.77 12.47
CA ILE A 107 -3.64 -3.61 11.26
C ILE A 107 -2.80 -3.03 10.11
N SER A 108 -2.26 -1.84 10.26
CA SER A 108 -1.43 -1.22 9.23
C SER A 108 -0.13 -2.00 9.02
N LYS A 109 0.27 -2.09 7.75
CA LYS A 109 1.47 -2.82 7.35
C LYS A 109 2.34 -1.99 6.43
N ILE A 110 3.63 -2.27 6.49
CA ILE A 110 4.61 -1.71 5.57
C ILE A 110 5.00 -2.80 4.59
N TYR A 111 5.03 -2.45 3.32
CA TYR A 111 5.40 -3.34 2.23
C TYR A 111 6.62 -2.79 1.52
N GLY A 112 7.41 -3.68 0.97
CA GLY A 112 8.55 -3.32 0.15
C GLY A 112 9.12 -4.52 -0.56
N LYS A 113 10.23 -4.30 -1.26
CA LYS A 113 10.88 -5.36 -2.03
C LYS A 113 12.28 -5.60 -1.52
N LEU A 114 12.63 -6.87 -1.48
CA LEU A 114 13.98 -7.36 -1.28
C LEU A 114 14.43 -8.06 -2.57
N PRO A 115 15.76 -8.26 -2.79
CA PRO A 115 16.22 -8.96 -3.99
C PRO A 115 15.65 -10.36 -4.17
N TYR A 116 15.18 -10.98 -3.09
CA TYR A 116 14.69 -12.36 -3.09
C TYR A 116 13.21 -12.48 -2.74
N GLY A 117 12.46 -11.38 -2.69
CA GLY A 117 11.04 -11.48 -2.44
C GLY A 117 10.39 -10.18 -2.00
N ILE A 118 9.11 -10.28 -1.68
CA ILE A 118 8.32 -9.18 -1.15
C ILE A 118 8.36 -9.23 0.37
N TYR A 119 8.69 -8.10 0.99
CA TYR A 119 8.75 -7.96 2.44
C TYR A 119 7.49 -7.25 2.93
N GLN A 120 6.94 -7.73 4.04
CA GLN A 120 5.87 -7.03 4.73
C GLN A 120 6.05 -7.17 6.23
N ILE A 121 5.70 -6.13 6.98
CA ILE A 121 5.76 -6.13 8.43
C ILE A 121 4.58 -5.32 8.99
N ALA A 122 3.97 -5.83 10.05
CA ALA A 122 2.96 -5.07 10.77
C ALA A 122 3.61 -3.89 11.49
N LEU A 123 2.98 -2.73 11.46
CA LEU A 123 3.53 -1.53 12.09
C LEU A 123 3.79 -1.74 13.59
N LYS A 124 2.96 -2.51 14.25
CA LYS A 124 3.13 -2.84 15.69
C LYS A 124 4.43 -3.56 15.99
N ASP A 125 5.03 -4.22 15.01
CA ASP A 125 6.29 -4.97 15.16
C ASP A 125 7.51 -4.16 14.75
N VAL A 126 7.35 -2.89 14.46
CA VAL A 126 8.41 -1.98 14.03
C VAL A 126 8.83 -1.10 15.18
N MET A 127 10.15 -0.93 15.37
CA MET A 127 10.71 0.05 16.31
C MET A 127 10.88 1.41 15.66
N TRP A 128 11.50 1.44 14.48
CA TRP A 128 11.65 2.68 13.72
C TRP A 128 11.82 2.40 12.23
N ILE A 129 11.56 3.43 11.45
CA ILE A 129 11.67 3.41 9.99
C ILE A 129 12.40 4.68 9.56
N GLU A 130 13.44 4.54 8.74
CA GLU A 130 14.08 5.67 8.05
C GLU A 130 13.68 5.62 6.58
N LEU A 131 13.13 6.71 6.09
CA LEU A 131 12.71 6.84 4.70
C LEU A 131 13.73 7.63 3.91
N THR A 132 14.09 7.12 2.73
CA THR A 132 14.92 7.81 1.77
C THR A 132 14.29 7.71 0.40
N LYS A 133 14.50 8.74 -0.42
CA LYS A 133 14.04 8.69 -1.80
C LYS A 133 15.09 8.00 -2.64
N ALA A 134 14.68 7.04 -3.45
CA ALA A 134 15.59 6.36 -4.37
C ALA A 134 16.20 7.36 -5.34
N LYS A 135 17.49 7.21 -5.60
CA LYS A 135 18.17 8.00 -6.63
C LYS A 135 17.67 7.53 -8.00
N GLN A 136 17.18 8.46 -8.76
CA GLN A 136 16.82 8.23 -10.16
C GLN A 136 18.04 8.46 -11.04
#